data_d12eb4074ac15071b773b55466d030ff
#
_entry.id   d12eb4074ac15071b773b55466d030ff
#
_cell.length_a   1.000
_cell.length_b   1.000
_cell.length_c   1.000
_cell.angle_alpha   90.00
_cell.angle_beta   90.00
_cell.angle_gamma   90.00
#
_symmetry.space_group_name_H-M   'P 1'
#
loop_
_entity.id
_entity.type
_entity.pdbx_description
1 polymer ?
#
loop_
_entity_poly.entity_id
_entity_poly.type
_entity_poly.pdbx_seq_one_letter_code
_entity_poly.pdbx_strand_id
1 'polypeptide(L)'
;MTDTVQPTMTDLDDLASLVEVQPSSTVSRTVLTAEGARVVLFAFDAGEQLTEHTAAMPVLLQVLDGHLRITADGRTVDLRPGGLIHFGTRLPHAVDAVEPSKLALVMLDHR
;
A
#
# COMPACT_ATOMS: atom_id res chain seq x y z
N MET A 1 10.29 12.87 32.86
CA MET A 1 11.24 13.11 31.78
C MET A 1 10.50 13.19 30.46
N THR A 2 10.93 14.05 29.64
CA THR A 2 10.29 14.25 28.35
C THR A 2 11.18 13.70 27.27
N ASP A 3 10.65 12.78 26.47
CA ASP A 3 11.37 12.34 25.30
C ASP A 3 11.42 13.46 24.29
N THR A 4 12.62 13.75 23.86
CA THR A 4 12.81 14.77 22.85
C THR A 4 13.01 14.06 21.51
N VAL A 5 11.97 14.06 20.70
CA VAL A 5 12.06 13.56 19.33
C VAL A 5 12.46 14.76 18.48
N GLN A 6 13.64 14.65 17.85
CA GLN A 6 14.06 15.69 16.93
C GLN A 6 13.23 15.58 15.66
N PRO A 7 12.58 16.65 15.24
CA PRO A 7 11.86 16.66 13.98
C PRO A 7 12.81 16.31 12.83
N THR A 8 12.38 15.39 11.97
CA THR A 8 13.19 14.96 10.84
C THR A 8 12.40 15.05 9.55
N MET A 9 13.12 15.07 8.44
CA MET A 9 12.51 14.96 7.12
C MET A 9 13.13 13.76 6.43
N THR A 10 12.28 12.85 5.95
CA THR A 10 12.70 11.69 5.15
C THR A 10 11.97 11.74 3.83
N ASP A 11 12.70 11.61 2.74
CA ASP A 11 12.12 11.68 1.41
C ASP A 11 12.51 10.46 0.57
N LEU A 12 11.61 10.04 -0.29
CA LEU A 12 11.83 9.00 -1.27
C LEU A 12 11.39 9.55 -2.61
N ASP A 13 12.32 9.71 -3.51
CA ASP A 13 12.14 10.46 -4.75
C ASP A 13 11.18 9.79 -5.72
N ASP A 14 11.23 8.46 -5.79
CA ASP A 14 10.44 7.71 -6.77
C ASP A 14 10.07 6.35 -6.20
N LEU A 15 8.87 6.26 -5.62
CA LEU A 15 8.43 5.02 -4.98
C LEU A 15 8.34 3.86 -5.96
N ALA A 16 7.87 4.10 -7.18
CA ALA A 16 7.68 3.02 -8.15
C ALA A 16 9.00 2.33 -8.52
N SER A 17 10.13 3.05 -8.42
CA SER A 17 11.44 2.47 -8.74
C SER A 17 12.00 1.58 -7.63
N LEU A 18 11.38 1.58 -6.45
CA LEU A 18 11.90 0.86 -5.28
C LEU A 18 11.38 -0.57 -5.18
N VAL A 19 10.52 -0.98 -6.08
CA VAL A 19 10.00 -2.34 -6.15
C VAL A 19 9.83 -2.72 -7.61
N GLU A 20 10.04 -3.99 -7.93
CA GLU A 20 9.92 -4.48 -9.31
C GLU A 20 8.97 -5.66 -9.39
N VAL A 21 8.16 -5.66 -10.46
CA VAL A 21 7.31 -6.81 -10.77
C VAL A 21 8.21 -8.00 -11.13
N GLN A 22 7.93 -9.15 -10.51
CA GLN A 22 8.61 -10.40 -10.78
C GLN A 22 7.62 -11.38 -11.38
N PRO A 23 8.07 -12.27 -12.31
CA PRO A 23 7.16 -13.20 -12.96
C PRO A 23 6.38 -14.06 -11.96
N SER A 24 5.07 -14.13 -12.15
CA SER A 24 4.13 -14.96 -11.37
C SER A 24 4.26 -14.76 -9.87
N SER A 25 4.52 -13.53 -9.44
CA SER A 25 4.82 -13.24 -8.04
C SER A 25 4.14 -11.96 -7.56
N THR A 26 3.92 -11.92 -6.25
CA THR A 26 3.64 -10.69 -5.51
C THR A 26 4.83 -10.47 -4.59
N VAL A 27 5.49 -9.33 -4.72
CA VAL A 27 6.62 -8.98 -3.87
C VAL A 27 6.30 -7.74 -3.06
N SER A 28 6.87 -7.64 -1.87
CA SER A 28 6.66 -6.48 -1.00
C SER A 28 7.99 -6.01 -0.43
N ARG A 29 8.04 -4.71 -0.15
CA ARG A 29 9.21 -4.08 0.44
C ARG A 29 8.79 -2.93 1.34
N THR A 30 9.21 -2.96 2.60
CA THR A 30 9.05 -1.81 3.49
C THR A 30 10.11 -0.79 3.14
N VAL A 31 9.68 0.42 2.76
CA VAL A 31 10.60 1.47 2.32
C VAL A 31 10.68 2.64 3.29
N LEU A 32 9.73 2.75 4.22
CA LEU A 32 9.74 3.81 5.20
C LEU A 32 9.12 3.31 6.49
N THR A 33 9.80 3.55 7.60
CA THR A 33 9.23 3.43 8.94
C THR A 33 9.52 4.75 9.64
N ALA A 34 8.47 5.50 9.92
CA ALA A 34 8.60 6.82 10.50
C ALA A 34 7.55 7.00 11.59
N GLU A 35 7.68 8.10 12.33
CA GLU A 35 6.67 8.45 13.31
C GLU A 35 5.31 8.62 12.62
N GLY A 36 4.31 7.88 13.06
CA GLY A 36 2.95 7.98 12.56
C GLY A 36 2.67 7.27 11.26
N ALA A 37 3.68 6.70 10.58
CA ALA A 37 3.44 6.05 9.30
C ALA A 37 4.49 5.00 8.96
N ARG A 38 4.03 3.96 8.26
CA ARG A 38 4.91 2.96 7.66
C ARG A 38 4.46 2.72 6.23
N VAL A 39 5.40 2.71 5.29
CA VAL A 39 5.08 2.52 3.87
C VAL A 39 5.66 1.20 3.39
N VAL A 40 4.79 0.36 2.85
CA VAL A 40 5.13 -0.90 2.22
C VAL A 40 4.73 -0.81 0.75
N LEU A 41 5.67 -1.12 -0.13
CA LEU A 41 5.40 -1.19 -1.55
C LEU A 41 5.10 -2.63 -1.95
N PHE A 42 4.18 -2.81 -2.88
CA PHE A 42 3.87 -4.10 -3.48
C PHE A 42 4.05 -4.00 -4.99
N ALA A 43 4.59 -5.06 -5.57
CA ALA A 43 4.60 -5.23 -7.01
C ALA A 43 3.94 -6.57 -7.33
N PHE A 44 2.97 -6.54 -8.24
CA PHE A 44 2.18 -7.69 -8.63
C PHE A 44 2.38 -7.99 -10.10
N ASP A 45 2.63 -9.24 -10.43
CA ASP A 45 2.46 -9.67 -11.82
C ASP A 45 0.95 -9.75 -12.13
N ALA A 46 0.61 -9.76 -13.39
CA ALA A 46 -0.78 -9.87 -13.82
C ALA A 46 -1.42 -11.14 -13.22
N GLY A 47 -2.62 -11.01 -12.68
CA GLY A 47 -3.34 -12.13 -12.07
C GLY A 47 -2.96 -12.43 -10.63
N GLU A 48 -1.94 -11.78 -10.09
CA GLU A 48 -1.56 -11.95 -8.68
C GLU A 48 -2.51 -11.16 -7.78
N GLN A 49 -2.56 -11.56 -6.51
CA GLN A 49 -3.54 -10.97 -5.59
C GLN A 49 -3.03 -10.96 -4.15
N LEU A 50 -3.62 -10.07 -3.37
CA LEU A 50 -3.63 -10.16 -1.91
C LEU A 50 -5.03 -10.60 -1.52
N THR A 51 -5.16 -11.77 -0.92
CA THR A 51 -6.45 -12.29 -0.49
C THR A 51 -7.02 -11.44 0.63
N GLU A 52 -8.31 -11.59 0.89
CA GLU A 52 -8.99 -10.79 1.90
C GLU A 52 -8.26 -10.85 3.24
N HIS A 53 -7.99 -9.70 3.80
CA HIS A 53 -7.30 -9.55 5.08
C HIS A 53 -7.72 -8.23 5.72
N THR A 54 -7.26 -8.01 6.96
CA THR A 54 -7.52 -6.78 7.70
C THR A 54 -6.20 -6.20 8.19
N ALA A 55 -6.22 -4.90 8.49
CA ALA A 55 -5.11 -4.25 9.17
C ALA A 55 -5.60 -3.69 10.51
N ALA A 56 -4.75 -3.75 11.52
CA ALA A 56 -5.08 -3.28 12.86
C ALA A 56 -5.16 -1.75 12.95
N MET A 57 -4.73 -1.05 11.92
CA MET A 57 -4.70 0.41 11.86
C MET A 57 -5.27 0.89 10.53
N PRO A 58 -5.71 2.16 10.43
CA PRO A 58 -6.16 2.71 9.16
C PRO A 58 -5.03 2.66 8.13
N VAL A 59 -5.38 2.45 6.87
CA VAL A 59 -4.40 2.41 5.79
C VAL A 59 -4.86 3.24 4.60
N LEU A 60 -3.87 3.75 3.87
CA LEU A 60 -4.07 4.36 2.56
C LEU A 60 -3.44 3.45 1.52
N LEU A 61 -4.12 3.24 0.41
CA LEU A 61 -3.57 2.54 -0.73
C LEU A 61 -3.52 3.49 -1.91
N GLN A 62 -2.36 3.60 -2.53
CA GLN A 62 -2.19 4.42 -3.73
C GLN A 62 -1.58 3.58 -4.83
N VAL A 63 -2.23 3.57 -6.00
CA VAL A 63 -1.69 2.87 -7.17
C VAL A 63 -0.59 3.72 -7.79
N LEU A 64 0.57 3.11 -7.97
CA LEU A 64 1.74 3.76 -8.58
C LEU A 64 1.88 3.43 -10.05
N ASP A 65 1.47 2.23 -10.44
CA ASP A 65 1.57 1.73 -11.81
C ASP A 65 0.55 0.62 -12.02
N GLY A 66 0.09 0.45 -13.24
CA GLY A 66 -0.79 -0.64 -13.64
C GLY A 66 -2.27 -0.40 -13.34
N HIS A 67 -2.95 -1.49 -12.98
CA HIS A 67 -4.40 -1.48 -12.75
C HIS A 67 -4.73 -2.52 -11.68
N LEU A 68 -5.24 -2.06 -10.54
CA LEU A 68 -5.66 -2.91 -9.44
C LEU A 68 -7.17 -2.86 -9.26
N ARG A 69 -7.74 -4.03 -8.98
CA ARG A 69 -9.15 -4.15 -8.62
C ARG A 69 -9.21 -4.45 -7.14
N ILE A 70 -9.92 -3.60 -6.40
CA ILE A 70 -9.94 -3.64 -4.94
C ILE A 70 -11.36 -3.88 -4.48
N THR A 71 -11.53 -4.89 -3.62
CA THR A 71 -12.84 -5.28 -3.08
C THR A 71 -12.85 -5.04 -1.57
N ALA A 72 -13.79 -4.23 -1.11
CA ALA A 72 -13.99 -3.91 0.30
C ALA A 72 -15.35 -3.24 0.48
N ASP A 73 -15.88 -3.30 1.69
CA ASP A 73 -17.11 -2.59 2.07
C ASP A 73 -18.27 -2.88 1.10
N GLY A 74 -18.40 -4.15 0.68
CA GLY A 74 -19.49 -4.60 -0.18
C GLY A 74 -19.40 -4.11 -1.61
N ARG A 75 -18.26 -3.61 -2.06
CA ARG A 75 -18.12 -3.13 -3.44
C ARG A 75 -16.72 -3.38 -3.99
N THR A 76 -16.61 -3.31 -5.30
CA THR A 76 -15.35 -3.47 -6.01
C THR A 76 -15.09 -2.20 -6.82
N VAL A 77 -13.86 -1.69 -6.72
CA VAL A 77 -13.42 -0.52 -7.47
C VAL A 77 -12.17 -0.84 -8.27
N ASP A 78 -12.02 -0.18 -9.40
CA ASP A 78 -10.83 -0.26 -10.23
C ASP A 78 -10.01 1.01 -10.05
N LEU A 79 -8.72 0.84 -9.72
CA LEU A 79 -7.81 1.97 -9.56
C LEU A 79 -6.64 1.85 -10.52
N ARG A 80 -6.28 2.99 -11.07
CA ARG A 80 -5.13 3.17 -11.96
C ARG A 80 -4.14 4.15 -11.33
N PRO A 81 -2.96 4.37 -11.94
CA PRO A 81 -1.96 5.25 -11.35
C PRO A 81 -2.55 6.59 -10.90
N GLY A 82 -2.27 6.97 -9.67
CA GLY A 82 -2.85 8.14 -9.03
C GLY A 82 -4.10 7.86 -8.21
N GLY A 83 -4.71 6.67 -8.35
CA GLY A 83 -5.88 6.29 -7.55
C GLY A 83 -5.52 6.07 -6.10
N LEU A 84 -6.41 6.47 -5.20
CA LEU A 84 -6.19 6.43 -3.76
C LEU A 84 -7.44 5.89 -3.07
N ILE A 85 -7.21 5.01 -2.07
CA ILE A 85 -8.26 4.50 -1.19
C ILE A 85 -7.82 4.63 0.25
N HIS A 86 -8.76 4.91 1.13
CA HIS A 86 -8.58 4.82 2.57
C HIS A 86 -9.46 3.70 3.11
N PHE A 87 -8.86 2.81 3.93
CA PHE A 87 -9.61 1.83 4.72
C PHE A 87 -9.52 2.18 6.19
N GLY A 88 -10.68 2.19 6.85
CA GLY A 88 -10.72 2.29 8.30
C GLY A 88 -10.15 1.04 8.97
N THR A 89 -9.91 1.14 10.26
CA THR A 89 -9.34 0.05 11.06
C THR A 89 -10.14 -1.24 10.88
N ARG A 90 -9.47 -2.32 10.55
CA ARG A 90 -10.00 -3.69 10.44
C ARG A 90 -11.05 -3.91 9.36
N LEU A 91 -11.19 -3.00 8.40
CA LEU A 91 -12.08 -3.25 7.27
C LEU A 91 -11.47 -4.33 6.38
N PRO A 92 -12.16 -5.47 6.17
CA PRO A 92 -11.65 -6.51 5.29
C PRO A 92 -11.54 -6.01 3.85
N HIS A 93 -10.43 -6.31 3.21
CA HIS A 93 -10.20 -5.89 1.84
C HIS A 93 -9.33 -6.89 1.09
N ALA A 94 -9.48 -6.92 -0.23
CA ALA A 94 -8.71 -7.78 -1.13
C ALA A 94 -8.27 -6.96 -2.34
N VAL A 95 -7.14 -7.35 -2.93
CA VAL A 95 -6.54 -6.67 -4.07
C VAL A 95 -6.23 -7.69 -5.16
N ASP A 96 -6.67 -7.41 -6.38
CA ASP A 96 -6.37 -8.23 -7.57
C ASP A 96 -5.65 -7.37 -8.61
N ALA A 97 -4.56 -7.87 -9.16
CA ALA A 97 -3.85 -7.19 -10.24
C ALA A 97 -4.40 -7.61 -11.59
N VAL A 98 -5.01 -6.67 -12.29
CA VAL A 98 -5.56 -6.91 -13.63
C VAL A 98 -4.43 -6.99 -14.66
N GLU A 99 -3.36 -6.24 -14.43
CA GLU A 99 -2.13 -6.23 -15.21
C GLU A 99 -0.95 -6.04 -14.26
N PRO A 100 0.30 -6.13 -14.71
CA PRO A 100 1.42 -5.85 -13.81
C PRO A 100 1.27 -4.49 -13.16
N SER A 101 1.37 -4.44 -11.83
CA SER A 101 0.98 -3.26 -11.05
C SER A 101 1.89 -3.03 -9.86
N LYS A 102 1.93 -1.78 -9.41
CA LYS A 102 2.66 -1.38 -8.20
C LYS A 102 1.75 -0.56 -7.30
N LEU A 103 1.86 -0.81 -6.01
CA LEU A 103 0.98 -0.24 -4.98
C LEU A 103 1.81 0.26 -3.81
N ALA A 104 1.49 1.45 -3.32
CA ALA A 104 2.00 1.93 -2.03
C ALA A 104 0.92 1.75 -0.97
N LEU A 105 1.24 1.03 0.08
CA LEU A 105 0.37 0.87 1.25
C LEU A 105 0.98 1.68 2.39
N VAL A 106 0.22 2.66 2.88
CA VAL A 106 0.64 3.51 3.99
C VAL A 106 -0.18 3.12 5.22
N MET A 107 0.50 2.55 6.20
CA MET A 107 -0.12 2.22 7.50
C MET A 107 0.01 3.43 8.40
N LEU A 108 -1.13 3.89 8.91
CA LEU A 108 -1.21 5.09 9.74
C LEU A 108 -1.27 4.68 11.21
N ASP A 109 -0.30 5.16 11.99
CA ASP A 109 -0.30 4.94 13.42
C ASP A 109 -1.12 6.05 14.08
N HIS A 110 -2.29 5.68 14.55
CA HIS A 110 -3.19 6.62 15.22
C HIS A 110 -3.23 6.31 16.71
N ARG A 111 -2.97 7.24 17.53
CA ARG A 111 -3.03 7.09 18.99
C ARG A 111 -3.91 8.13 19.62
#